data_3e06e56384c5a7cb355a59f04e7fac5d
#
_entry.id   3e06e56384c5a7cb355a59f04e7fac5d
#
_cell.length_a   1.000
_cell.length_b   1.000
_cell.length_c   1.000
_cell.angle_alpha   90.00
_cell.angle_beta   90.00
_cell.angle_gamma   90.00
#
_symmetry.space_group_name_H-M   'P 1'
#
loop_
_entity.id
_entity.type
_entity.pdbx_description
1 polymer ?
#
loop_
_entity_poly.entity_id
_entity_poly.type
_entity_poly.pdbx_seq_one_letter_code
_entity_poly.pdbx_strand_id
1 'polypeptide(L)'
;FEKITIPDEYTGTPADAYQKLNRQITEVSRKINDLNQEAADMLAQKAPQIVASKQRLEELAHNFDVRKMAARMEDQKEDYYILCGWMSEDDVTRFMEEVKDDDKVFVVVEEDRNTYFGEPPVKLQNPKLFKPFEMFVGMYGLPAHNEIDPTIFVAITYSFIFGVMFGDVGQGLLLLIGGFLVYHFKKKPLAGIIACAGVFSTIFGLMFGSIFGFEDII
;
A
#
# COMPACT_ATOMS: atom_id res chain seq x y z
N PHE A 1 -35.85 25.85 31.80
CA PHE A 1 -34.68 26.58 32.33
C PHE A 1 -33.84 25.54 33.08
N GLU A 2 -32.69 25.15 32.48
CA GLU A 2 -31.72 24.29 33.14
C GLU A 2 -30.91 25.14 34.15
N LYS A 3 -30.87 24.73 35.42
CA LYS A 3 -30.12 25.44 36.44
C LYS A 3 -28.65 25.09 36.31
N ILE A 4 -27.86 25.99 35.72
CA ILE A 4 -26.40 25.83 35.63
C ILE A 4 -25.83 26.20 37.04
N THR A 5 -25.28 25.22 37.72
CA THR A 5 -24.56 25.43 39.00
C THR A 5 -23.14 25.90 38.66
N ILE A 6 -22.83 27.13 39.06
CA ILE A 6 -21.46 27.65 38.97
C ILE A 6 -20.66 27.08 40.13
N PRO A 7 -19.47 26.49 39.94
CA PRO A 7 -18.64 26.01 41.02
C PRO A 7 -18.30 27.12 42.03
N ASP A 8 -18.26 26.79 43.33
CA ASP A 8 -18.03 27.71 44.46
C ASP A 8 -16.67 28.45 44.40
N GLU A 9 -15.80 28.07 43.48
CA GLU A 9 -14.48 28.72 43.27
C GLU A 9 -14.58 30.09 42.58
N TYR A 10 -15.76 30.45 42.07
CA TYR A 10 -15.97 31.72 41.37
C TYR A 10 -16.83 32.66 42.26
N THR A 11 -16.14 33.50 43.03
CA THR A 11 -16.78 34.60 43.83
C THR A 11 -16.81 35.87 43.00
N GLY A 12 -17.98 36.50 42.83
CA GLY A 12 -18.16 37.74 42.11
C GLY A 12 -19.38 37.77 41.20
N THR A 13 -19.44 38.73 40.28
CA THR A 13 -20.50 38.79 39.26
C THR A 13 -20.28 37.75 38.18
N PRO A 14 -21.34 37.27 37.48
CA PRO A 14 -21.19 36.34 36.35
C PRO A 14 -20.24 36.87 35.25
N ALA A 15 -20.15 38.18 35.09
CA ALA A 15 -19.22 38.83 34.15
C ALA A 15 -17.77 38.65 34.58
N ASP A 16 -17.45 38.74 35.88
CA ASP A 16 -16.11 38.55 36.40
C ASP A 16 -15.66 37.08 36.26
N ALA A 17 -16.57 36.17 36.54
CA ALA A 17 -16.33 34.72 36.40
C ALA A 17 -16.04 34.38 34.91
N TYR A 18 -16.80 34.96 33.99
CA TYR A 18 -16.61 34.77 32.57
C TYR A 18 -15.25 35.33 32.07
N GLN A 19 -14.85 36.50 32.54
CA GLN A 19 -13.56 37.10 32.19
C GLN A 19 -12.39 36.24 32.76
N LYS A 20 -12.51 35.77 34.01
CA LYS A 20 -11.49 34.89 34.62
C LYS A 20 -11.37 33.59 33.87
N LEU A 21 -12.48 32.97 33.52
CA LEU A 21 -12.51 31.72 32.75
C LEU A 21 -11.89 31.90 31.38
N ASN A 22 -12.22 32.96 30.63
CA ASN A 22 -11.61 33.27 29.34
C ASN A 22 -10.12 33.49 29.42
N ARG A 23 -9.63 34.15 30.50
CA ARG A 23 -8.17 34.29 30.70
C ARG A 23 -7.53 32.93 30.92
N GLN A 24 -8.12 32.07 31.74
CA GLN A 24 -7.61 30.71 31.99
C GLN A 24 -7.62 29.88 30.69
N ILE A 25 -8.72 29.92 29.92
CA ILE A 25 -8.79 29.22 28.62
C ILE A 25 -7.69 29.70 27.68
N THR A 26 -7.46 31.03 27.59
CA THR A 26 -6.42 31.59 26.74
C THR A 26 -5.03 31.17 27.18
N GLU A 27 -4.77 31.17 28.48
CA GLU A 27 -3.49 30.73 29.05
C GLU A 27 -3.21 29.24 28.81
N VAL A 28 -4.24 28.40 29.07
CA VAL A 28 -4.14 26.95 28.83
C VAL A 28 -3.95 26.64 27.34
N SER A 29 -4.73 27.33 26.46
CA SER A 29 -4.57 27.19 25.02
C SER A 29 -3.18 27.59 24.53
N ARG A 30 -2.60 28.65 25.10
CA ARG A 30 -1.21 29.03 24.79
C ARG A 30 -0.22 27.94 25.21
N LYS A 31 -0.35 27.42 26.44
CA LYS A 31 0.52 26.32 26.92
C LYS A 31 0.40 25.07 26.04
N ILE A 32 -0.81 24.73 25.60
CA ILE A 32 -1.03 23.60 24.68
C ILE A 32 -0.28 23.85 23.35
N ASN A 33 -0.39 25.04 22.80
CA ASN A 33 0.28 25.38 21.54
C ASN A 33 1.81 25.35 21.70
N ASP A 34 2.35 25.90 22.78
CA ASP A 34 3.77 25.92 23.06
C ASP A 34 4.31 24.48 23.22
N LEU A 35 3.60 23.61 23.95
CA LEU A 35 3.96 22.19 24.09
C LEU A 35 3.87 21.41 22.78
N ASN A 36 2.84 21.67 21.98
CA ASN A 36 2.72 21.05 20.66
C ASN A 36 3.87 21.46 19.72
N GLN A 37 4.27 22.73 19.79
CA GLN A 37 5.38 23.21 18.97
C GLN A 37 6.71 22.62 19.45
N GLU A 38 6.95 22.56 20.75
CA GLU A 38 8.14 21.90 21.33
C GLU A 38 8.20 20.41 20.95
N ALA A 39 7.06 19.70 21.01
CA ALA A 39 6.97 18.31 20.60
C ALA A 39 7.25 18.14 19.09
N ALA A 40 6.73 19.04 18.25
CA ALA A 40 6.98 19.03 16.81
C ALA A 40 8.46 19.28 16.49
N ASP A 41 9.08 20.23 17.17
CA ASP A 41 10.50 20.56 16.99
C ASP A 41 11.41 19.41 17.44
N MET A 42 11.09 18.78 18.57
CA MET A 42 11.82 17.59 19.04
C MET A 42 11.67 16.41 18.08
N LEU A 43 10.46 16.20 17.53
CA LEU A 43 10.22 15.16 16.53
C LEU A 43 11.01 15.45 15.25
N ALA A 44 10.96 16.68 14.76
CA ALA A 44 11.70 17.08 13.55
C ALA A 44 13.22 16.87 13.72
N GLN A 45 13.76 17.21 14.88
CA GLN A 45 15.19 17.03 15.18
C GLN A 45 15.59 15.55 15.26
N LYS A 46 14.75 14.70 15.83
CA LYS A 46 15.04 13.27 16.04
C LYS A 46 14.55 12.36 14.91
N ALA A 47 13.68 12.84 14.03
CA ALA A 47 13.13 12.07 12.93
C ALA A 47 14.20 11.35 12.07
N PRO A 48 15.30 12.01 11.65
CA PRO A 48 16.30 11.32 10.84
C PRO A 48 16.95 10.15 11.57
N GLN A 49 17.20 10.29 12.88
CA GLN A 49 17.80 9.23 13.70
C GLN A 49 16.83 8.06 13.90
N ILE A 50 15.55 8.35 14.11
CA ILE A 50 14.49 7.33 14.27
C ILE A 50 14.33 6.55 12.96
N VAL A 51 14.29 7.24 11.82
CA VAL A 51 14.18 6.60 10.50
C VAL A 51 15.39 5.73 10.21
N ALA A 52 16.60 6.23 10.45
CA ALA A 52 17.82 5.45 10.26
C ALA A 52 17.89 4.21 11.18
N SER A 53 17.46 4.36 12.44
CA SER A 53 17.41 3.24 13.39
C SER A 53 16.37 2.20 12.97
N LYS A 54 15.21 2.64 12.48
CA LYS A 54 14.17 1.77 11.95
C LYS A 54 14.70 0.96 10.77
N GLN A 55 15.30 1.61 9.77
CA GLN A 55 15.88 0.93 8.60
C GLN A 55 16.91 -0.12 9.01
N ARG A 56 17.81 0.23 9.92
CA ARG A 56 18.82 -0.72 10.42
C ARG A 56 18.21 -1.92 11.15
N LEU A 57 17.13 -1.71 11.92
CA LEU A 57 16.44 -2.80 12.58
C LEU A 57 15.68 -3.68 11.58
N GLU A 58 15.09 -3.10 10.53
CA GLU A 58 14.44 -3.84 9.45
C GLU A 58 15.45 -4.71 8.68
N GLU A 59 16.63 -4.16 8.36
CA GLU A 59 17.73 -4.92 7.73
C GLU A 59 18.22 -6.07 8.63
N LEU A 60 18.40 -5.81 9.92
CA LEU A 60 18.79 -6.85 10.86
C LEU A 60 17.72 -7.94 11.00
N ALA A 61 16.44 -7.56 11.09
CA ALA A 61 15.34 -8.51 11.17
C ALA A 61 15.28 -9.38 9.90
N HIS A 62 15.42 -8.79 8.74
CA HIS A 62 15.47 -9.50 7.46
C HIS A 62 16.65 -10.50 7.41
N ASN A 63 17.83 -10.07 7.82
CA ASN A 63 19.00 -10.96 7.90
C ASN A 63 18.80 -12.11 8.89
N PHE A 64 18.10 -11.90 10.01
CA PHE A 64 17.74 -12.97 10.94
C PHE A 64 16.76 -13.96 10.34
N ASP A 65 15.77 -13.49 9.59
CA ASP A 65 14.80 -14.38 8.95
C ASP A 65 15.44 -15.23 7.85
N VAL A 66 16.35 -14.66 7.06
CA VAL A 66 17.15 -15.42 6.07
C VAL A 66 18.01 -16.48 6.76
N ARG A 67 18.68 -16.13 7.88
CA ARG A 67 19.49 -17.10 8.63
C ARG A 67 18.67 -18.25 9.23
N LYS A 68 17.42 -18.02 9.63
CA LYS A 68 16.53 -19.09 10.10
C LYS A 68 16.15 -20.07 9.00
N MET A 69 16.09 -19.62 7.74
CA MET A 69 15.78 -20.47 6.59
C MET A 69 17.01 -21.23 6.08
N ALA A 70 18.21 -20.80 6.44
CA ALA A 70 19.44 -21.46 6.04
C ALA A 70 19.76 -22.63 6.96
N ALA A 71 19.93 -23.82 6.39
CA ALA A 71 20.43 -24.96 7.12
C ALA A 71 21.96 -24.87 7.24
N ARG A 72 22.47 -24.94 8.48
CA ARG A 72 23.91 -24.99 8.72
C ARG A 72 24.38 -26.45 8.60
N MET A 73 25.35 -26.66 7.74
CA MET A 73 26.08 -27.94 7.68
C MET A 73 27.49 -27.72 8.23
N GLU A 74 27.83 -28.50 9.25
CA GLU A 74 29.20 -28.56 9.79
C GLU A 74 29.99 -29.61 9.00
N ASP A 75 31.00 -29.17 8.29
CA ASP A 75 32.02 -30.04 7.75
C ASP A 75 33.34 -29.83 8.51
N GLN A 76 34.26 -30.79 8.44
CA GLN A 76 35.50 -30.80 9.25
C GLN A 76 36.43 -29.59 9.02
N LYS A 77 36.18 -28.76 8.01
CA LYS A 77 37.04 -27.65 7.63
C LYS A 77 36.37 -26.29 7.56
N GLU A 78 35.10 -26.25 7.18
CA GLU A 78 34.38 -24.95 6.99
C GLU A 78 32.88 -25.13 7.27
N ASP A 79 32.25 -24.08 7.80
CA ASP A 79 30.81 -24.03 8.01
C ASP A 79 30.13 -23.59 6.72
N TYR A 80 29.24 -24.42 6.17
CA TYR A 80 28.42 -24.11 5.00
C TYR A 80 26.98 -23.81 5.41
N TYR A 81 26.39 -22.85 4.72
CA TYR A 81 24.97 -22.52 4.85
C TYR A 81 24.25 -22.85 3.55
N ILE A 82 23.25 -23.72 3.63
CA ILE A 82 22.40 -24.07 2.49
C ILE A 82 21.12 -23.25 2.59
N LEU A 83 20.86 -22.45 1.58
CA LEU A 83 19.62 -21.69 1.39
C LEU A 83 18.87 -22.27 0.19
N CYS A 84 17.67 -22.79 0.42
CA CYS A 84 16.78 -23.26 -0.64
C CYS A 84 15.65 -22.25 -0.84
N GLY A 85 15.29 -21.98 -2.09
CA GLY A 85 14.22 -21.08 -2.40
C GLY A 85 13.71 -21.26 -3.82
N TRP A 86 12.56 -20.65 -4.11
CA TRP A 86 11.95 -20.63 -5.43
C TRP A 86 12.28 -19.35 -6.14
N MET A 87 12.59 -19.43 -7.42
CA MET A 87 12.90 -18.27 -8.24
C MET A 87 12.31 -18.45 -9.65
N SER A 88 11.88 -17.36 -10.28
CA SER A 88 11.46 -17.43 -11.68
C SER A 88 12.66 -17.60 -12.61
N GLU A 89 12.46 -18.23 -13.76
CA GLU A 89 13.51 -18.50 -14.74
C GLU A 89 14.28 -17.23 -15.17
N ASP A 90 13.55 -16.12 -15.38
CA ASP A 90 14.14 -14.82 -15.69
C ASP A 90 15.00 -14.27 -14.53
N ASP A 91 14.56 -14.46 -13.28
CA ASP A 91 15.26 -13.99 -12.10
C ASP A 91 16.49 -14.87 -11.79
N VAL A 92 16.42 -16.18 -12.09
CA VAL A 92 17.59 -17.12 -11.98
C VAL A 92 18.75 -16.63 -12.85
N THR A 93 18.47 -16.28 -14.11
CA THR A 93 19.52 -15.82 -15.04
C THR A 93 20.22 -14.58 -14.49
N ARG A 94 19.47 -13.61 -13.97
CA ARG A 94 20.04 -12.39 -13.37
C ARG A 94 20.82 -12.69 -12.10
N PHE A 95 20.28 -13.55 -11.24
CA PHE A 95 20.94 -13.96 -9.99
C PHE A 95 22.26 -14.65 -10.26
N MET A 96 22.31 -15.55 -11.25
CA MET A 96 23.54 -16.22 -11.65
C MET A 96 24.61 -15.24 -12.16
N GLU A 97 24.20 -14.18 -12.88
CA GLU A 97 25.11 -13.13 -13.31
C GLU A 97 25.67 -12.30 -12.15
N GLU A 98 24.83 -11.98 -11.15
CA GLU A 98 25.24 -11.20 -9.97
C GLU A 98 26.21 -11.97 -9.06
N VAL A 99 26.04 -13.28 -8.97
CA VAL A 99 26.82 -14.12 -8.03
C VAL A 99 28.07 -14.72 -8.70
N LYS A 100 28.21 -14.59 -10.02
CA LYS A 100 29.27 -15.23 -10.82
C LYS A 100 30.71 -14.94 -10.33
N ASP A 101 30.93 -13.76 -9.76
CA ASP A 101 32.24 -13.29 -9.32
C ASP A 101 32.52 -13.59 -7.84
N ASP A 102 31.61 -14.25 -7.12
CA ASP A 102 31.78 -14.60 -5.70
C ASP A 102 32.14 -16.08 -5.51
N ASP A 103 33.43 -16.34 -5.30
CA ASP A 103 33.98 -17.70 -5.10
C ASP A 103 33.42 -18.41 -3.82
N LYS A 104 32.68 -17.69 -2.97
CA LYS A 104 32.13 -18.24 -1.72
C LYS A 104 30.71 -18.75 -1.87
N VAL A 105 30.06 -18.46 -3.00
CA VAL A 105 28.68 -18.84 -3.25
C VAL A 105 28.61 -19.89 -4.36
N PHE A 106 28.06 -21.04 -4.02
CA PHE A 106 27.80 -22.11 -4.97
C PHE A 106 26.30 -22.21 -5.21
N VAL A 107 25.87 -22.03 -6.45
CA VAL A 107 24.45 -22.05 -6.84
C VAL A 107 24.15 -23.34 -7.59
N VAL A 108 23.15 -24.07 -7.10
CA VAL A 108 22.58 -25.23 -7.80
C VAL A 108 21.17 -24.87 -8.23
N VAL A 109 20.92 -24.88 -9.52
CA VAL A 109 19.58 -24.66 -10.10
C VAL A 109 19.00 -26.00 -10.48
N GLU A 110 17.90 -26.38 -9.88
CA GLU A 110 17.16 -27.59 -10.21
C GLU A 110 15.80 -27.20 -10.79
N GLU A 111 15.44 -27.79 -11.93
CA GLU A 111 14.07 -27.73 -12.42
C GLU A 111 13.19 -28.62 -11.53
N ASP A 112 12.20 -28.05 -10.88
CA ASP A 112 11.29 -28.83 -10.04
C ASP A 112 10.37 -29.70 -10.89
N ARG A 113 10.76 -30.93 -11.07
CA ARG A 113 9.91 -31.99 -11.63
C ARG A 113 9.31 -32.89 -10.54
N ASN A 114 9.74 -32.73 -9.29
CA ASN A 114 9.29 -33.55 -8.17
C ASN A 114 9.05 -32.69 -6.94
N THR A 115 7.84 -32.61 -6.49
CA THR A 115 7.26 -31.84 -5.39
C THR A 115 7.84 -32.15 -4.00
N TYR A 116 9.15 -32.29 -3.84
CA TYR A 116 9.76 -32.57 -2.54
C TYR A 116 9.79 -31.37 -1.59
N PHE A 117 9.73 -30.15 -2.10
CA PHE A 117 9.83 -28.93 -1.31
C PHE A 117 8.51 -28.15 -1.16
N GLY A 118 7.37 -28.78 -1.49
CA GLY A 118 6.06 -28.14 -1.46
C GLY A 118 5.69 -27.47 -2.79
N GLU A 119 4.52 -26.87 -2.85
CA GLU A 119 4.05 -26.16 -4.04
C GLU A 119 4.82 -24.84 -4.21
N PRO A 120 5.35 -24.53 -5.42
CA PRO A 120 6.06 -23.29 -5.67
C PRO A 120 5.12 -22.08 -5.52
N PRO A 121 5.59 -20.96 -4.94
CA PRO A 121 4.80 -19.76 -4.85
C PRO A 121 4.53 -19.18 -6.26
N VAL A 122 3.33 -18.67 -6.46
CA VAL A 122 2.90 -18.08 -7.73
C VAL A 122 3.24 -16.59 -7.79
N LYS A 123 3.89 -16.18 -8.87
CA LYS A 123 4.14 -14.78 -9.22
C LYS A 123 3.25 -14.42 -10.41
N LEU A 124 2.26 -13.56 -10.18
CA LEU A 124 1.42 -13.05 -11.27
C LEU A 124 2.24 -12.20 -12.22
N GLN A 125 2.02 -12.39 -13.52
CA GLN A 125 2.77 -11.68 -14.57
C GLN A 125 1.82 -11.26 -15.70
N ASN A 126 1.19 -10.10 -15.51
CA ASN A 126 0.18 -9.59 -16.42
C ASN A 126 0.68 -8.41 -17.26
N PRO A 127 0.11 -8.19 -18.46
CA PRO A 127 0.36 -7.01 -19.26
C PRO A 127 0.10 -5.72 -18.47
N LYS A 128 0.83 -4.66 -18.81
CA LYS A 128 0.82 -3.38 -18.07
C LYS A 128 -0.58 -2.81 -17.82
N LEU A 129 -1.53 -3.04 -18.73
CA LEU A 129 -2.92 -2.58 -18.60
C LEU A 129 -3.68 -3.34 -17.52
N PHE A 130 -3.46 -4.64 -17.39
CA PHE A 130 -4.15 -5.51 -16.43
C PHE A 130 -3.41 -5.65 -15.11
N LYS A 131 -2.13 -5.30 -15.09
CA LYS A 131 -1.29 -5.37 -13.89
C LYS A 131 -1.90 -4.72 -12.63
N PRO A 132 -2.60 -3.57 -12.69
CA PRO A 132 -3.26 -2.99 -11.51
C PRO A 132 -4.27 -3.93 -10.85
N PHE A 133 -4.92 -4.81 -11.61
CA PHE A 133 -5.95 -5.74 -11.13
C PHE A 133 -5.37 -6.95 -10.38
N GLU A 134 -4.06 -7.22 -10.50
CA GLU A 134 -3.36 -8.21 -9.66
C GLU A 134 -3.58 -7.92 -8.16
N MET A 135 -3.80 -6.64 -7.80
CA MET A 135 -4.12 -6.25 -6.43
C MET A 135 -5.43 -6.91 -5.94
N PHE A 136 -6.46 -6.98 -6.77
CA PHE A 136 -7.72 -7.63 -6.40
C PHE A 136 -7.54 -9.14 -6.22
N VAL A 137 -6.83 -9.78 -7.14
CA VAL A 137 -6.52 -11.21 -7.02
C VAL A 137 -5.72 -11.48 -5.75
N GLY A 138 -4.68 -10.68 -5.48
CA GLY A 138 -3.87 -10.81 -4.27
C GLY A 138 -4.63 -10.58 -2.96
N MET A 139 -5.72 -9.79 -2.97
CA MET A 139 -6.57 -9.59 -1.80
C MET A 139 -7.43 -10.82 -1.45
N TYR A 140 -7.85 -11.59 -2.46
CA TYR A 140 -8.63 -12.82 -2.26
C TYR A 140 -7.76 -14.04 -2.02
N GLY A 141 -6.57 -14.06 -2.59
CA GLY A 141 -5.61 -15.16 -2.55
C GLY A 141 -5.03 -15.41 -3.94
N LEU A 142 -3.75 -15.76 -3.98
CA LEU A 142 -3.09 -16.12 -5.24
C LEU A 142 -3.62 -17.48 -5.72
N PRO A 143 -3.81 -17.69 -7.03
CA PRO A 143 -4.16 -18.98 -7.58
C PRO A 143 -3.04 -19.99 -7.33
N ALA A 144 -3.34 -21.28 -7.31
CA ALA A 144 -2.33 -22.34 -7.22
C ALA A 144 -1.47 -22.37 -8.50
N HIS A 145 -0.29 -22.99 -8.42
CA HIS A 145 0.66 -23.02 -9.55
C HIS A 145 0.08 -23.58 -10.84
N ASN A 146 -0.86 -24.51 -10.76
CA ASN A 146 -1.54 -25.14 -11.90
C ASN A 146 -2.87 -24.50 -12.28
N GLU A 147 -3.25 -23.38 -11.64
CA GLU A 147 -4.51 -22.69 -11.90
C GLU A 147 -4.32 -21.54 -12.88
N ILE A 148 -5.40 -21.18 -13.56
CA ILE A 148 -5.41 -20.06 -14.50
C ILE A 148 -5.43 -18.73 -13.72
N ASP A 149 -4.61 -17.77 -14.12
CA ASP A 149 -4.63 -16.42 -13.58
C ASP A 149 -5.96 -15.71 -13.92
N PRO A 150 -6.81 -15.41 -12.93
CA PRO A 150 -8.10 -14.77 -13.16
C PRO A 150 -7.99 -13.24 -13.39
N THR A 151 -6.81 -12.65 -13.33
CA THR A 151 -6.60 -11.19 -13.33
C THR A 151 -7.25 -10.51 -14.53
N ILE A 152 -7.08 -11.06 -15.74
CA ILE A 152 -7.65 -10.48 -16.97
C ILE A 152 -9.17 -10.55 -16.95
N PHE A 153 -9.72 -11.69 -16.51
CA PHE A 153 -11.16 -11.86 -16.39
C PHE A 153 -11.77 -10.89 -15.37
N VAL A 154 -11.15 -10.75 -14.21
CA VAL A 154 -11.56 -9.79 -13.17
C VAL A 154 -11.47 -8.36 -13.71
N ALA A 155 -10.41 -8.02 -14.43
CA ALA A 155 -10.24 -6.68 -15.00
C ALA A 155 -11.37 -6.30 -15.95
N ILE A 156 -11.72 -7.19 -16.87
CA ILE A 156 -12.76 -6.95 -17.87
C ILE A 156 -14.13 -6.89 -17.19
N THR A 157 -14.47 -7.90 -16.40
CA THR A 157 -15.81 -8.01 -15.77
C THR A 157 -16.06 -6.88 -14.78
N TYR A 158 -15.08 -6.56 -13.93
CA TYR A 158 -15.19 -5.47 -12.97
C TYR A 158 -15.38 -4.12 -13.67
N SER A 159 -14.54 -3.80 -14.65
CA SER A 159 -14.61 -2.52 -15.36
C SER A 159 -15.91 -2.39 -16.18
N PHE A 160 -16.37 -3.49 -16.79
CA PHE A 160 -17.63 -3.54 -17.52
C PHE A 160 -18.83 -3.31 -16.59
N ILE A 161 -18.92 -4.06 -15.49
CA ILE A 161 -20.02 -3.93 -14.51
C ILE A 161 -20.04 -2.52 -13.92
N PHE A 162 -18.86 -1.99 -13.55
CA PHE A 162 -18.74 -0.63 -13.06
C PHE A 162 -19.27 0.38 -14.08
N GLY A 163 -18.89 0.25 -15.35
CA GLY A 163 -19.33 1.13 -16.42
C GLY A 163 -20.84 1.11 -16.64
N VAL A 164 -21.45 -0.07 -16.62
CA VAL A 164 -22.91 -0.23 -16.73
C VAL A 164 -23.64 0.43 -15.55
N MET A 165 -23.08 0.27 -14.34
CA MET A 165 -23.68 0.79 -13.11
C MET A 165 -23.49 2.31 -12.95
N PHE A 166 -22.35 2.85 -13.38
CA PHE A 166 -21.98 4.27 -13.30
C PHE A 166 -21.76 4.87 -14.70
N GLY A 167 -22.69 4.64 -15.63
CA GLY A 167 -22.61 5.18 -16.98
C GLY A 167 -22.87 6.69 -17.02
N ASP A 168 -21.82 7.48 -16.88
CA ASP A 168 -21.85 8.94 -16.98
C ASP A 168 -20.56 9.45 -17.65
N VAL A 169 -20.71 10.25 -18.72
CA VAL A 169 -19.56 10.73 -19.52
C VAL A 169 -18.68 11.67 -18.70
N GLY A 170 -19.26 12.60 -17.97
CA GLY A 170 -18.52 13.60 -17.22
C GLY A 170 -17.74 12.99 -16.05
N GLN A 171 -18.42 12.17 -15.26
CA GLN A 171 -17.80 11.48 -14.14
C GLN A 171 -16.78 10.42 -14.62
N GLY A 172 -17.11 9.68 -15.70
CA GLY A 172 -16.22 8.71 -16.31
C GLY A 172 -14.90 9.33 -16.79
N LEU A 173 -14.95 10.49 -17.45
CA LEU A 173 -13.76 11.21 -17.87
C LEU A 173 -12.92 11.72 -16.67
N LEU A 174 -13.56 12.19 -15.61
CA LEU A 174 -12.84 12.58 -14.39
C LEU A 174 -12.13 11.39 -13.75
N LEU A 175 -12.79 10.24 -13.67
CA LEU A 175 -12.18 9.01 -13.14
C LEU A 175 -11.04 8.52 -14.03
N LEU A 176 -11.22 8.57 -15.36
CA LEU A 176 -10.19 8.18 -16.33
C LEU A 176 -8.95 9.07 -16.20
N ILE A 177 -9.12 10.39 -16.31
CA ILE A 177 -8.00 11.34 -16.27
C ILE A 177 -7.35 11.37 -14.88
N GLY A 178 -8.16 11.49 -13.83
CA GLY A 178 -7.66 11.52 -12.45
C GLY A 178 -6.96 10.22 -12.06
N GLY A 179 -7.56 9.06 -12.37
CA GLY A 179 -6.98 7.75 -12.14
C GLY A 179 -5.68 7.55 -12.91
N PHE A 180 -5.65 7.93 -14.19
CA PHE A 180 -4.46 7.83 -15.02
C PHE A 180 -3.31 8.70 -14.49
N LEU A 181 -3.58 9.97 -14.13
CA LEU A 181 -2.57 10.87 -13.58
C LEU A 181 -1.99 10.31 -12.26
N VAL A 182 -2.84 9.89 -11.34
CA VAL A 182 -2.39 9.31 -10.06
C VAL A 182 -1.59 8.02 -10.29
N TYR A 183 -2.03 7.16 -11.21
CA TYR A 183 -1.30 5.94 -11.55
C TYR A 183 0.07 6.25 -12.16
N HIS A 184 0.14 7.23 -13.06
CA HIS A 184 1.39 7.61 -13.70
C HIS A 184 2.41 8.18 -12.70
N PHE A 185 1.99 9.12 -11.83
CA PHE A 185 2.89 9.78 -10.89
C PHE A 185 3.18 8.96 -9.62
N LYS A 186 2.19 8.30 -9.06
CA LYS A 186 2.32 7.60 -7.77
C LYS A 186 2.40 6.08 -7.91
N LYS A 187 2.20 5.53 -9.10
CA LYS A 187 2.21 4.08 -9.42
C LYS A 187 1.32 3.24 -8.47
N LYS A 188 0.23 3.82 -7.97
CA LYS A 188 -0.72 3.13 -7.09
C LYS A 188 -1.66 2.23 -7.91
N PRO A 189 -1.73 0.89 -7.67
CA PRO A 189 -2.57 -0.01 -8.46
C PRO A 189 -4.04 0.40 -8.49
N LEU A 190 -4.60 0.81 -7.35
CA LEU A 190 -5.99 1.25 -7.26
C LEU A 190 -6.34 2.38 -8.24
N ALA A 191 -5.41 3.31 -8.47
CA ALA A 191 -5.63 4.39 -9.42
C ALA A 191 -5.71 3.90 -10.88
N GLY A 192 -4.95 2.85 -11.22
CA GLY A 192 -5.04 2.19 -12.52
C GLY A 192 -6.38 1.51 -12.73
N ILE A 193 -6.91 0.85 -11.69
CA ILE A 193 -8.26 0.24 -11.71
C ILE A 193 -9.33 1.31 -11.94
N ILE A 194 -9.27 2.42 -11.21
CA ILE A 194 -10.20 3.55 -11.36
C ILE A 194 -10.14 4.14 -12.78
N ALA A 195 -8.96 4.26 -13.37
CA ALA A 195 -8.81 4.74 -14.73
C ALA A 195 -9.47 3.80 -15.75
N CYS A 196 -9.29 2.47 -15.61
CA CYS A 196 -9.94 1.48 -16.47
C CYS A 196 -11.47 1.52 -16.31
N ALA A 197 -11.96 1.59 -15.08
CA ALA A 197 -13.39 1.73 -14.79
C ALA A 197 -13.98 3.02 -15.41
N GLY A 198 -13.22 4.13 -15.39
CA GLY A 198 -13.58 5.39 -16.01
C GLY A 198 -13.76 5.31 -17.53
N VAL A 199 -12.97 4.47 -18.23
CA VAL A 199 -13.14 4.23 -19.66
C VAL A 199 -14.53 3.63 -19.95
N PHE A 200 -14.89 2.56 -19.26
CA PHE A 200 -16.18 1.91 -19.45
C PHE A 200 -17.35 2.80 -19.00
N SER A 201 -17.19 3.54 -17.90
CA SER A 201 -18.16 4.55 -17.45
C SER A 201 -18.44 5.62 -18.53
N THR A 202 -17.39 6.10 -19.18
CA THR A 202 -17.55 7.06 -20.29
C THR A 202 -18.27 6.45 -21.48
N ILE A 203 -17.94 5.19 -21.88
CA ILE A 203 -18.58 4.51 -23.00
C ILE A 203 -20.07 4.30 -22.71
N PHE A 204 -20.41 3.75 -21.54
CA PHE A 204 -21.82 3.53 -21.15
C PHE A 204 -22.56 4.85 -20.91
N GLY A 205 -21.88 5.90 -20.42
CA GLY A 205 -22.42 7.23 -20.30
C GLY A 205 -22.88 7.81 -21.64
N LEU A 206 -22.09 7.61 -22.71
CA LEU A 206 -22.50 7.96 -24.08
C LEU A 206 -23.70 7.14 -24.57
N MET A 207 -23.76 5.86 -24.21
CA MET A 207 -24.91 5.01 -24.58
C MET A 207 -26.19 5.41 -23.84
N PHE A 208 -26.09 5.85 -22.60
CA PHE A 208 -27.22 6.25 -21.78
C PHE A 208 -27.57 7.75 -21.95
N GLY A 209 -26.73 8.55 -22.64
CA GLY A 209 -26.92 9.96 -22.84
C GLY A 209 -26.73 10.80 -21.58
N SER A 210 -26.02 10.28 -20.56
CA SER A 210 -25.86 10.95 -19.27
C SER A 210 -24.52 11.70 -19.17
N ILE A 211 -24.61 13.00 -18.81
CA ILE A 211 -23.46 13.85 -18.54
C ILE A 211 -23.67 14.54 -17.18
N PHE A 212 -22.84 14.24 -16.18
CA PHE A 212 -22.94 14.73 -14.80
C PHE A 212 -24.33 14.58 -14.19
N GLY A 213 -25.02 13.48 -14.51
CA GLY A 213 -26.35 13.17 -14.02
C GLY A 213 -27.49 13.88 -14.79
N PHE A 214 -27.21 14.59 -15.87
CA PHE A 214 -28.21 15.14 -16.77
C PHE A 214 -28.45 14.17 -17.92
N GLU A 215 -29.69 13.69 -18.08
CA GLU A 215 -30.08 12.65 -19.07
C GLU A 215 -30.57 13.22 -20.41
N ASP A 216 -30.81 14.52 -20.50
CA ASP A 216 -31.41 15.17 -21.67
C ASP A 216 -30.41 15.96 -22.54
N ILE A 217 -29.10 15.72 -22.42
CA ILE A 217 -28.08 16.54 -23.08
C ILE A 217 -27.56 15.91 -24.39
N ILE A 218 -27.67 14.60 -24.59
CA ILE A 218 -27.22 13.88 -25.79
C ILE A 218 -28.36 13.12 -26.45
#